data_20e5caf7374935145d7dc4d26ac74889
#
_entry.id   20e5caf7374935145d7dc4d26ac74889
#
_cell.length_a   1.000
_cell.length_b   1.000
_cell.length_c   1.000
_cell.angle_alpha   90.00
_cell.angle_beta   90.00
_cell.angle_gamma   90.00
#
_symmetry.space_group_name_H-M   'P 1'
#
loop_
_entity.id
_entity.type
_entity.pdbx_description
1 polymer ?
#
loop_
_entity_poly.entity_id
_entity_poly.type
_entity_poly.pdbx_seq_one_letter_code
_entity_poly.pdbx_strand_id
1 'polypeptide(L)'
;MGMKPGLPESCASCRAAVSVELRKVLDSCPSGLGDMLRYHMGWQDEYGHSCSEESGKFMRSTLCLLSCEAVGGDTSKIMPAAAAVELIHSFSLIHDDIEDASYERHHRPTVWRLWGESQAINAGDAMFTLAYLALHKLKEKAITDEQIATATQVLSLACLELCEGQYLDLGYQDRLDITVEDYLDMAAKKTAALLAVSASLGAYLGRGYGHVVDSLHLFGKELGIAYQIRDDLMGIWGIEQNTGKPVGDIPQRKKTLPVVYGLQNSRGEEKKRLERLYVQESIEARDIAEVTGILEQIGARDFAETLAEQYYCRAVAQLEATGLEAARQAPLKEIACFLLKRDF
;
A
#
# COMPACT_ATOMS: atom_id res chain seq x y z
N MET A 1 -9.08 26.84 -5.67
CA MET A 1 -9.91 25.68 -5.26
C MET A 1 -9.70 24.63 -6.33
N GLY A 2 -8.61 23.84 -6.23
CA GLY A 2 -8.31 22.75 -7.17
C GLY A 2 -9.23 21.58 -6.85
N MET A 3 -9.97 21.09 -7.83
CA MET A 3 -10.71 19.84 -7.71
C MET A 3 -9.71 18.74 -7.39
N LYS A 4 -9.94 17.94 -6.32
CA LYS A 4 -9.17 16.70 -6.09
C LYS A 4 -9.20 15.89 -7.39
N PRO A 5 -8.06 15.44 -7.93
CA PRO A 5 -8.11 14.57 -9.09
C PRO A 5 -8.91 13.32 -8.70
N GLY A 6 -10.07 13.14 -9.33
CA GLY A 6 -10.89 11.96 -9.15
C GLY A 6 -10.10 10.70 -9.54
N LEU A 7 -10.50 9.56 -9.01
CA LEU A 7 -9.93 8.27 -9.45
C LEU A 7 -10.08 8.18 -10.98
N PRO A 8 -9.03 7.78 -11.74
CA PRO A 8 -9.17 7.55 -13.17
C PRO A 8 -10.37 6.64 -13.48
N GLU A 9 -11.07 6.86 -14.59
CA GLU A 9 -12.30 6.13 -14.92
C GLU A 9 -12.05 4.61 -15.02
N SER A 10 -10.90 4.22 -15.58
CA SER A 10 -10.43 2.84 -15.60
C SER A 10 -10.30 2.23 -14.21
N CYS A 11 -9.79 3.01 -13.25
CA CYS A 11 -9.65 2.57 -11.86
C CYS A 11 -11.02 2.49 -11.15
N ALA A 12 -11.95 3.39 -11.45
CA ALA A 12 -13.27 3.38 -10.83
C ALA A 12 -14.08 2.14 -11.20
N SER A 13 -14.03 1.71 -12.48
CA SER A 13 -14.70 0.50 -12.95
C SER A 13 -14.10 -0.77 -12.34
N CYS A 14 -12.77 -0.87 -12.29
CA CYS A 14 -12.06 -1.97 -11.62
C CYS A 14 -12.43 -2.05 -10.12
N ARG A 15 -12.41 -0.91 -9.43
CA ARG A 15 -12.79 -0.83 -8.01
C ARG A 15 -14.20 -1.38 -7.76
N ALA A 16 -15.17 -0.97 -8.55
CA ALA A 16 -16.56 -1.45 -8.43
C ALA A 16 -16.67 -2.97 -8.63
N ALA A 17 -15.98 -3.52 -9.63
CA ALA A 17 -15.97 -4.95 -9.91
C ALA A 17 -15.31 -5.75 -8.77
N VAL A 18 -14.17 -5.28 -8.26
CA VAL A 18 -13.46 -5.91 -7.13
C VAL A 18 -14.30 -5.86 -5.86
N SER A 19 -14.98 -4.75 -5.57
CA SER A 19 -15.87 -4.65 -4.40
C SER A 19 -16.96 -5.72 -4.40
N VAL A 20 -17.56 -5.98 -5.56
CA VAL A 20 -18.57 -7.07 -5.71
C VAL A 20 -17.96 -8.44 -5.40
N GLU A 21 -16.74 -8.72 -5.84
CA GLU A 21 -16.09 -10.01 -5.58
C GLU A 21 -15.67 -10.15 -4.11
N LEU A 22 -15.11 -9.09 -3.52
CA LEU A 22 -14.76 -9.07 -2.11
C LEU A 22 -15.98 -9.32 -1.21
N ARG A 23 -17.14 -8.70 -1.52
CA ARG A 23 -18.38 -8.96 -0.78
C ARG A 23 -18.75 -10.44 -0.80
N LYS A 24 -18.70 -11.11 -1.96
CA LYS A 24 -18.96 -12.55 -2.08
C LYS A 24 -18.00 -13.40 -1.25
N VAL A 25 -16.74 -12.98 -1.13
CA VAL A 25 -15.76 -13.68 -0.30
C VAL A 25 -16.09 -13.50 1.18
N LEU A 26 -16.35 -12.28 1.63
CA LEU A 26 -16.64 -11.96 3.03
C LEU A 26 -18.02 -12.48 3.49
N ASP A 27 -18.97 -12.64 2.59
CA ASP A 27 -20.29 -13.22 2.90
C ASP A 27 -20.19 -14.70 3.33
N SER A 28 -19.08 -15.37 3.05
CA SER A 28 -18.81 -16.72 3.56
C SER A 28 -18.42 -16.75 5.04
N CYS A 29 -18.08 -15.61 5.64
CA CYS A 29 -17.72 -15.52 7.05
C CYS A 29 -18.95 -15.48 7.97
N PRO A 30 -18.89 -16.18 9.12
CA PRO A 30 -19.95 -16.13 10.12
C PRO A 30 -20.13 -14.70 10.65
N SER A 31 -21.35 -14.39 11.16
CA SER A 31 -21.61 -13.15 11.87
C SER A 31 -20.64 -12.96 13.06
N GLY A 32 -20.40 -11.72 13.42
CA GLY A 32 -19.39 -11.35 14.42
C GLY A 32 -18.01 -11.14 13.79
N LEU A 33 -17.32 -12.21 13.40
CA LEU A 33 -16.05 -12.08 12.68
C LEU A 33 -16.26 -11.36 11.35
N GLY A 34 -17.22 -11.80 10.52
CA GLY A 34 -17.56 -11.16 9.25
C GLY A 34 -17.99 -9.70 9.42
N ASP A 35 -18.58 -9.32 10.54
CA ASP A 35 -18.95 -7.93 10.82
C ASP A 35 -17.72 -7.05 11.00
N MET A 36 -16.69 -7.51 11.72
CA MET A 36 -15.42 -6.80 11.83
C MET A 36 -14.74 -6.61 10.47
N LEU A 37 -14.78 -7.64 9.60
CA LEU A 37 -14.20 -7.57 8.26
C LEU A 37 -14.96 -6.56 7.38
N ARG A 38 -16.29 -6.59 7.37
CA ARG A 38 -17.12 -5.63 6.62
C ARG A 38 -16.97 -4.20 7.15
N TYR A 39 -16.80 -4.04 8.47
CA TYR A 39 -16.48 -2.75 9.08
C TYR A 39 -15.14 -2.21 8.57
N HIS A 40 -14.08 -3.03 8.59
CA HIS A 40 -12.76 -2.62 8.09
C HIS A 40 -12.83 -2.16 6.63
N MET A 41 -13.59 -2.87 5.79
CA MET A 41 -13.81 -2.52 4.39
C MET A 41 -14.67 -1.26 4.19
N GLY A 42 -15.23 -0.69 5.25
CA GLY A 42 -16.08 0.51 5.19
C GLY A 42 -17.50 0.25 4.72
N TRP A 43 -17.95 -1.00 4.68
CA TRP A 43 -19.28 -1.36 4.17
C TRP A 43 -20.37 -1.28 5.22
N GLN A 44 -20.00 -1.25 6.49
CA GLN A 44 -20.91 -1.07 7.61
C GLN A 44 -20.25 -0.26 8.73
N ASP A 45 -21.08 0.29 9.61
CA ASP A 45 -20.64 0.92 10.85
C ASP A 45 -20.42 -0.14 11.97
N GLU A 46 -20.05 0.32 13.15
CA GLU A 46 -19.83 -0.52 14.35
C GLU A 46 -21.10 -1.21 14.86
N TYR A 47 -22.26 -0.77 14.42
CA TYR A 47 -23.58 -1.33 14.77
C TYR A 47 -24.13 -2.29 13.70
N GLY A 48 -23.41 -2.48 12.59
CA GLY A 48 -23.80 -3.33 11.48
C GLY A 48 -24.71 -2.66 10.43
N HIS A 49 -24.93 -1.34 10.53
CA HIS A 49 -25.69 -0.62 9.50
C HIS A 49 -24.83 -0.41 8.26
N SER A 50 -25.42 -0.61 7.09
CA SER A 50 -24.73 -0.42 5.81
C SER A 50 -24.29 1.03 5.61
N CYS A 51 -23.02 1.24 5.26
CA CYS A 51 -22.47 2.53 4.88
C CYS A 51 -22.57 2.73 3.36
N SER A 52 -22.85 3.97 2.94
CA SER A 52 -22.90 4.35 1.52
C SER A 52 -21.51 4.61 0.91
N GLU A 53 -20.52 4.90 1.73
CA GLU A 53 -19.16 5.21 1.30
C GLU A 53 -18.23 4.02 1.55
N GLU A 54 -17.72 3.44 0.48
CA GLU A 54 -16.69 2.41 0.57
C GLU A 54 -15.34 3.03 0.93
N SER A 55 -14.66 2.47 1.94
CA SER A 55 -13.29 2.85 2.24
C SER A 55 -12.30 2.14 1.30
N GLY A 56 -11.20 2.84 1.00
CA GLY A 56 -10.13 2.28 0.17
C GLY A 56 -10.28 2.56 -1.33
N LYS A 57 -9.13 2.65 -1.98
CA LYS A 57 -9.03 2.92 -3.43
C LYS A 57 -8.84 1.65 -4.25
N PHE A 58 -8.62 0.51 -3.62
CA PHE A 58 -8.35 -0.81 -4.21
C PHE A 58 -7.27 -0.78 -5.30
N MET A 59 -6.17 -0.06 -5.02
CA MET A 59 -5.13 0.21 -6.02
C MET A 59 -4.37 -1.06 -6.43
N ARG A 60 -4.17 -1.99 -5.51
CA ARG A 60 -3.44 -3.24 -5.76
C ARG A 60 -4.23 -4.18 -6.65
N SER A 61 -5.49 -4.38 -6.32
CA SER A 61 -6.41 -5.18 -7.14
C SER A 61 -6.68 -4.53 -8.50
N THR A 62 -6.79 -3.21 -8.57
CA THR A 62 -6.88 -2.46 -9.83
C THR A 62 -5.64 -2.68 -10.69
N LEU A 63 -4.44 -2.59 -10.11
CA LEU A 63 -3.18 -2.84 -10.82
C LEU A 63 -3.13 -4.27 -11.37
N CYS A 64 -3.61 -5.25 -10.61
CA CYS A 64 -3.72 -6.65 -11.05
C CYS A 64 -4.64 -6.77 -12.29
N LEU A 65 -5.83 -6.16 -12.26
CA LEU A 65 -6.77 -6.21 -13.37
C LEU A 65 -6.25 -5.49 -14.60
N LEU A 66 -5.71 -4.27 -14.45
CA LEU A 66 -5.15 -3.50 -15.57
C LEU A 66 -3.95 -4.21 -16.21
N SER A 67 -3.13 -4.90 -15.44
CA SER A 67 -2.02 -5.70 -15.97
C SER A 67 -2.50 -6.90 -16.77
N CYS A 68 -3.59 -7.55 -16.34
CA CYS A 68 -4.24 -8.61 -17.10
C CYS A 68 -4.79 -8.08 -18.42
N GLU A 69 -5.49 -6.95 -18.39
CA GLU A 69 -6.05 -6.32 -19.60
C GLU A 69 -4.93 -5.90 -20.56
N ALA A 70 -3.85 -5.34 -20.07
CA ALA A 70 -2.71 -4.92 -20.87
C ALA A 70 -2.10 -6.04 -21.71
N VAL A 71 -2.07 -7.27 -21.19
CA VAL A 71 -1.60 -8.47 -21.92
C VAL A 71 -2.71 -9.11 -22.75
N GLY A 72 -3.93 -8.53 -22.80
CA GLY A 72 -5.08 -9.06 -23.54
C GLY A 72 -5.82 -10.20 -22.84
N GLY A 73 -5.65 -10.34 -21.54
CA GLY A 73 -6.35 -11.31 -20.71
C GLY A 73 -7.80 -10.93 -20.41
N ASP A 74 -8.55 -11.91 -19.92
CA ASP A 74 -9.94 -11.73 -19.49
C ASP A 74 -9.99 -11.47 -17.99
N THR A 75 -10.21 -10.21 -17.59
CA THR A 75 -10.25 -9.77 -16.19
C THR A 75 -11.31 -10.50 -15.36
N SER A 76 -12.41 -10.94 -15.98
CA SER A 76 -13.47 -11.69 -15.29
C SER A 76 -13.00 -13.04 -14.74
N LYS A 77 -11.96 -13.61 -15.35
CA LYS A 77 -11.37 -14.90 -14.93
C LYS A 77 -10.44 -14.75 -13.75
N ILE A 78 -9.76 -13.61 -13.64
CA ILE A 78 -8.76 -13.37 -12.57
C ILE A 78 -9.31 -12.55 -11.42
N MET A 79 -10.60 -12.23 -11.41
CA MET A 79 -11.24 -11.46 -10.35
C MET A 79 -10.97 -12.02 -8.94
N PRO A 80 -10.99 -13.38 -8.73
CA PRO A 80 -10.61 -13.95 -7.44
C PRO A 80 -9.15 -13.65 -7.02
N ALA A 81 -8.22 -13.54 -7.97
CA ALA A 81 -6.84 -13.17 -7.67
C ALA A 81 -6.72 -11.69 -7.29
N ALA A 82 -7.43 -10.80 -7.99
CA ALA A 82 -7.49 -9.40 -7.61
C ALA A 82 -8.09 -9.20 -6.20
N ALA A 83 -9.14 -9.96 -5.87
CA ALA A 83 -9.69 -9.97 -4.51
C ALA A 83 -8.69 -10.49 -3.48
N ALA A 84 -7.94 -11.55 -3.78
CA ALA A 84 -6.94 -12.12 -2.88
C ALA A 84 -5.83 -11.11 -2.54
N VAL A 85 -5.33 -10.37 -3.52
CA VAL A 85 -4.33 -9.32 -3.30
C VAL A 85 -4.87 -8.22 -2.37
N GLU A 86 -6.12 -7.81 -2.53
CA GLU A 86 -6.74 -6.78 -1.69
C GLU A 86 -6.99 -7.28 -0.26
N LEU A 87 -7.33 -8.57 -0.10
CA LEU A 87 -7.48 -9.20 1.21
C LEU A 87 -6.15 -9.29 1.96
N ILE A 88 -5.04 -9.61 1.27
CA ILE A 88 -3.69 -9.55 1.87
C ILE A 88 -3.36 -8.13 2.31
N HIS A 89 -3.71 -7.13 1.51
CA HIS A 89 -3.52 -5.73 1.93
C HIS A 89 -4.39 -5.38 3.15
N SER A 90 -5.65 -5.81 3.17
CA SER A 90 -6.56 -5.53 4.30
C SER A 90 -6.09 -6.21 5.59
N PHE A 91 -5.60 -7.45 5.50
CA PHE A 91 -4.93 -8.16 6.61
C PHE A 91 -3.80 -7.32 7.18
N SER A 92 -2.87 -6.87 6.31
CA SER A 92 -1.70 -6.11 6.76
C SER A 92 -2.08 -4.79 7.43
N LEU A 93 -3.14 -4.11 6.95
CA LEU A 93 -3.63 -2.88 7.57
C LEU A 93 -4.25 -3.09 8.95
N ILE A 94 -4.96 -4.21 9.16
CA ILE A 94 -5.56 -4.53 10.48
C ILE A 94 -4.47 -4.79 11.51
N HIS A 95 -3.41 -5.53 11.13
CA HIS A 95 -2.29 -5.82 12.02
C HIS A 95 -1.41 -4.58 12.26
N ASP A 96 -1.10 -3.81 11.21
CA ASP A 96 -0.38 -2.55 11.28
C ASP A 96 -1.06 -1.54 12.24
N ASP A 97 -2.40 -1.47 12.23
CA ASP A 97 -3.15 -0.63 13.18
C ASP A 97 -2.91 -1.00 14.64
N ILE A 98 -2.73 -2.30 14.94
CA ILE A 98 -2.41 -2.79 16.31
C ILE A 98 -0.97 -2.46 16.65
N GLU A 99 -0.04 -2.79 15.75
CA GLU A 99 1.41 -2.65 15.93
C GLU A 99 1.84 -1.18 16.10
N ASP A 100 1.20 -0.28 15.34
CA ASP A 100 1.41 1.17 15.41
C ASP A 100 0.55 1.86 16.48
N ALA A 101 -0.29 1.12 17.22
CA ALA A 101 -1.28 1.65 18.15
C ALA A 101 -2.16 2.76 17.51
N SER A 102 -2.50 2.62 16.24
CA SER A 102 -3.29 3.58 15.47
C SER A 102 -4.75 3.54 15.89
N TYR A 103 -5.27 4.64 16.46
CA TYR A 103 -6.65 4.71 16.94
C TYR A 103 -7.68 4.88 15.82
N GLU A 104 -7.28 5.46 14.69
CA GLU A 104 -8.16 5.80 13.58
C GLU A 104 -7.53 5.43 12.23
N ARG A 105 -8.40 5.00 11.29
CA ARG A 105 -8.09 4.78 9.89
C ARG A 105 -9.26 5.29 9.04
N HIS A 106 -8.96 6.14 8.05
CA HIS A 106 -9.99 6.81 7.22
C HIS A 106 -11.07 7.53 8.05
N HIS A 107 -10.64 8.27 9.10
CA HIS A 107 -11.51 8.99 10.04
C HIS A 107 -12.53 8.10 10.79
N ARG A 108 -12.23 6.82 10.91
CA ARG A 108 -13.04 5.85 11.66
C ARG A 108 -12.16 5.15 12.68
N PRO A 109 -12.68 4.79 13.88
CA PRO A 109 -11.95 3.96 14.82
C PRO A 109 -11.43 2.67 14.16
N THR A 110 -10.24 2.23 14.52
CA THR A 110 -9.68 0.97 14.00
C THR A 110 -10.38 -0.25 14.61
N VAL A 111 -10.23 -1.43 13.98
CA VAL A 111 -10.85 -2.68 14.46
C VAL A 111 -10.40 -2.98 15.88
N TRP A 112 -9.10 -2.84 16.19
CA TRP A 112 -8.60 -3.12 17.54
C TRP A 112 -9.13 -2.13 18.58
N ARG A 113 -9.41 -0.90 18.19
CA ARG A 113 -9.99 0.12 19.07
C ARG A 113 -11.42 -0.22 19.51
N LEU A 114 -12.20 -0.82 18.61
CA LEU A 114 -13.61 -1.17 18.87
C LEU A 114 -13.77 -2.54 19.53
N TRP A 115 -13.02 -3.54 19.06
CA TRP A 115 -13.20 -4.94 19.51
C TRP A 115 -12.03 -5.51 20.30
N GLY A 116 -10.97 -4.70 20.52
CA GLY A 116 -9.75 -5.10 21.23
C GLY A 116 -8.73 -5.82 20.33
N GLU A 117 -7.48 -5.84 20.77
CA GLU A 117 -6.33 -6.40 20.04
C GLU A 117 -6.55 -7.86 19.64
N SER A 118 -7.00 -8.71 20.57
CA SER A 118 -7.19 -10.14 20.29
C SER A 118 -8.19 -10.41 19.17
N GLN A 119 -9.27 -9.62 19.06
CA GLN A 119 -10.24 -9.78 17.99
C GLN A 119 -9.73 -9.17 16.67
N ALA A 120 -8.95 -8.10 16.73
CA ALA A 120 -8.33 -7.55 15.55
C ALA A 120 -7.27 -8.50 14.96
N ILE A 121 -6.50 -9.22 15.77
CA ILE A 121 -5.62 -10.30 15.32
C ILE A 121 -6.45 -11.37 14.59
N ASN A 122 -7.55 -11.86 15.19
CA ASN A 122 -8.43 -12.83 14.53
C ASN A 122 -9.01 -12.31 13.20
N ALA A 123 -9.34 -11.01 13.13
CA ALA A 123 -9.86 -10.39 11.91
C ALA A 123 -8.79 -10.33 10.81
N GLY A 124 -7.55 -9.98 11.15
CA GLY A 124 -6.42 -10.01 10.21
C GLY A 124 -6.15 -11.43 9.70
N ASP A 125 -6.07 -12.42 10.60
CA ASP A 125 -5.86 -13.82 10.24
C ASP A 125 -6.97 -14.37 9.33
N ALA A 126 -8.22 -13.93 9.57
CA ALA A 126 -9.33 -14.26 8.70
C ALA A 126 -9.18 -13.66 7.30
N MET A 127 -8.80 -12.37 7.18
CA MET A 127 -8.52 -11.73 5.87
C MET A 127 -7.41 -12.48 5.12
N PHE A 128 -6.32 -12.82 5.82
CA PHE A 128 -5.22 -13.60 5.25
C PHE A 128 -5.71 -14.97 4.74
N THR A 129 -6.47 -15.70 5.52
CA THR A 129 -7.02 -17.00 5.15
C THR A 129 -7.96 -16.90 3.95
N LEU A 130 -8.86 -15.90 3.95
CA LEU A 130 -9.80 -15.65 2.87
C LEU A 130 -9.11 -15.31 1.55
N ALA A 131 -7.93 -14.69 1.58
CA ALA A 131 -7.16 -14.41 0.38
C ALA A 131 -6.79 -15.72 -0.37
N TYR A 132 -6.33 -16.74 0.36
CA TYR A 132 -6.01 -18.02 -0.25
C TYR A 132 -7.25 -18.81 -0.68
N LEU A 133 -8.33 -18.73 0.08
CA LEU A 133 -9.61 -19.30 -0.34
C LEU A 133 -10.14 -18.63 -1.62
N ALA A 134 -9.94 -17.32 -1.78
CA ALA A 134 -10.27 -16.62 -3.01
C ALA A 134 -9.43 -17.13 -4.19
N LEU A 135 -8.11 -17.33 -4.03
CA LEU A 135 -7.27 -17.91 -5.09
C LEU A 135 -7.77 -19.30 -5.55
N HIS A 136 -8.24 -20.14 -4.65
CA HIS A 136 -8.79 -21.44 -5.03
C HIS A 136 -10.04 -21.34 -5.93
N LYS A 137 -10.83 -20.25 -5.86
CA LYS A 137 -11.97 -20.00 -6.76
C LYS A 137 -11.55 -19.76 -8.22
N LEU A 138 -10.27 -19.52 -8.50
CA LEU A 138 -9.75 -19.45 -9.88
C LEU A 138 -10.02 -20.76 -10.67
N LYS A 139 -10.13 -21.89 -10.00
CA LYS A 139 -10.51 -23.16 -10.63
C LYS A 139 -11.87 -23.10 -11.29
N GLU A 140 -12.83 -22.39 -10.72
CA GLU A 140 -14.15 -22.17 -11.27
C GLU A 140 -14.14 -21.27 -12.52
N LYS A 141 -13.01 -20.58 -12.76
CA LYS A 141 -12.76 -19.69 -13.91
C LYS A 141 -11.91 -20.33 -15.01
N ALA A 142 -11.75 -21.65 -14.98
CA ALA A 142 -10.94 -22.40 -15.93
C ALA A 142 -9.43 -22.01 -15.94
N ILE A 143 -8.91 -21.54 -14.80
CA ILE A 143 -7.49 -21.41 -14.54
C ILE A 143 -6.95 -22.77 -14.11
N THR A 144 -5.78 -23.18 -14.61
CA THR A 144 -5.21 -24.49 -14.34
C THR A 144 -4.70 -24.61 -12.90
N ASP A 145 -4.66 -25.84 -12.38
CA ASP A 145 -4.13 -26.09 -11.02
C ASP A 145 -2.65 -25.65 -10.90
N GLU A 146 -1.86 -25.75 -11.97
CA GLU A 146 -0.49 -25.24 -12.05
C GLU A 146 -0.44 -23.69 -11.92
N GLN A 147 -1.32 -23.01 -12.64
CA GLN A 147 -1.40 -21.54 -12.53
C GLN A 147 -1.86 -21.10 -11.14
N ILE A 148 -2.78 -21.82 -10.51
CA ILE A 148 -3.23 -21.56 -9.14
C ILE A 148 -2.10 -21.80 -8.15
N ALA A 149 -1.34 -22.88 -8.30
CA ALA A 149 -0.18 -23.16 -7.45
C ALA A 149 0.89 -22.06 -7.57
N THR A 150 1.19 -21.61 -8.78
CA THR A 150 2.12 -20.49 -9.03
C THR A 150 1.58 -19.19 -8.43
N ALA A 151 0.30 -18.86 -8.63
CA ALA A 151 -0.33 -17.69 -8.04
C ALA A 151 -0.26 -17.69 -6.52
N THR A 152 -0.52 -18.86 -5.90
CA THR A 152 -0.42 -19.05 -4.46
C THR A 152 1.02 -18.84 -3.99
N GLN A 153 1.99 -19.39 -4.67
CA GLN A 153 3.41 -19.27 -4.32
C GLN A 153 3.89 -17.82 -4.38
N VAL A 154 3.64 -17.12 -5.50
CA VAL A 154 4.14 -15.73 -5.66
C VAL A 154 3.45 -14.77 -4.69
N LEU A 155 2.16 -14.97 -4.40
CA LEU A 155 1.45 -14.16 -3.39
C LEU A 155 1.97 -14.46 -1.97
N SER A 156 2.28 -15.72 -1.65
CA SER A 156 2.86 -16.10 -0.36
C SER A 156 4.24 -15.48 -0.16
N LEU A 157 5.09 -15.49 -1.19
CA LEU A 157 6.42 -14.86 -1.13
C LEU A 157 6.30 -13.35 -0.92
N ALA A 158 5.42 -12.66 -1.66
CA ALA A 158 5.19 -11.23 -1.47
C ALA A 158 4.62 -10.91 -0.08
N CYS A 159 3.77 -11.77 0.47
CA CYS A 159 3.27 -11.63 1.84
C CYS A 159 4.40 -11.80 2.87
N LEU A 160 5.30 -12.75 2.66
CA LEU A 160 6.48 -12.93 3.52
C LEU A 160 7.40 -11.71 3.48
N GLU A 161 7.67 -11.16 2.27
CA GLU A 161 8.43 -9.92 2.11
C GLU A 161 7.73 -8.74 2.83
N LEU A 162 6.40 -8.63 2.72
CA LEU A 162 5.63 -7.61 3.43
C LEU A 162 5.79 -7.73 4.95
N CYS A 163 5.71 -8.93 5.50
CA CYS A 163 5.94 -9.18 6.93
C CYS A 163 7.38 -8.84 7.34
N GLU A 164 8.37 -9.17 6.52
CA GLU A 164 9.77 -8.80 6.74
C GLU A 164 9.94 -7.27 6.71
N GLY A 165 9.30 -6.58 5.76
CA GLY A 165 9.30 -5.13 5.68
C GLY A 165 8.68 -4.47 6.91
N GLN A 166 7.57 -5.00 7.42
CA GLN A 166 6.94 -4.54 8.66
C GLN A 166 7.84 -4.79 9.88
N TYR A 167 8.48 -5.94 9.96
CA TYR A 167 9.48 -6.23 11.01
C TYR A 167 10.63 -5.21 11.00
N LEU A 168 11.13 -4.84 9.82
CA LEU A 168 12.18 -3.81 9.69
C LEU A 168 11.67 -2.44 10.13
N ASP A 169 10.48 -2.03 9.69
CA ASP A 169 9.87 -0.74 10.02
C ASP A 169 9.74 -0.56 11.55
N LEU A 170 9.19 -1.56 12.23
CA LEU A 170 9.11 -1.59 13.69
C LEU A 170 10.48 -1.58 14.35
N GLY A 171 11.43 -2.38 13.83
CA GLY A 171 12.79 -2.46 14.35
C GLY A 171 13.59 -1.16 14.18
N TYR A 172 13.18 -0.29 13.25
CA TYR A 172 13.85 0.99 13.00
C TYR A 172 13.38 2.12 13.91
N GLN A 173 12.23 1.98 14.58
CA GLN A 173 11.64 3.07 15.37
C GLN A 173 12.58 3.63 16.46
N ASP A 174 13.35 2.78 17.12
CA ASP A 174 14.27 3.18 18.20
C ASP A 174 15.71 3.39 17.74
N ARG A 175 16.01 3.24 16.44
CA ARG A 175 17.34 3.40 15.87
C ARG A 175 17.53 4.79 15.27
N LEU A 176 18.75 5.32 15.38
CA LEU A 176 19.15 6.60 14.77
C LEU A 176 20.19 6.44 13.64
N ASP A 177 20.66 5.21 13.43
CA ASP A 177 21.72 4.86 12.48
C ASP A 177 21.20 4.26 11.17
N ILE A 178 19.88 4.36 10.93
CA ILE A 178 19.24 3.88 9.70
C ILE A 178 19.74 4.70 8.52
N THR A 179 20.16 4.00 7.45
CA THR A 179 20.59 4.61 6.21
C THR A 179 19.43 4.74 5.20
N VAL A 180 19.61 5.55 4.16
CA VAL A 180 18.65 5.64 3.05
C VAL A 180 18.48 4.28 2.36
N GLU A 181 19.57 3.48 2.25
CA GLU A 181 19.52 2.12 1.70
C GLU A 181 18.68 1.18 2.57
N ASP A 182 18.83 1.23 3.90
CA ASP A 182 18.00 0.45 4.83
C ASP A 182 16.51 0.80 4.68
N TYR A 183 16.21 2.12 4.59
CA TYR A 183 14.84 2.59 4.36
C TYR A 183 14.28 2.07 3.04
N LEU A 184 15.05 2.13 1.95
CA LEU A 184 14.61 1.66 0.64
C LEU A 184 14.38 0.13 0.61
N ASP A 185 15.19 -0.66 1.31
CA ASP A 185 14.97 -2.09 1.48
C ASP A 185 13.66 -2.36 2.25
N MET A 186 13.44 -1.67 3.35
CA MET A 186 12.18 -1.75 4.10
C MET A 186 10.97 -1.36 3.24
N ALA A 187 11.01 -0.24 2.52
CA ALA A 187 9.93 0.22 1.65
C ALA A 187 9.66 -0.73 0.48
N ALA A 188 10.72 -1.32 -0.10
CA ALA A 188 10.61 -2.32 -1.13
C ALA A 188 9.84 -3.56 -0.64
N LYS A 189 10.10 -4.00 0.58
CA LYS A 189 9.46 -5.16 1.20
C LYS A 189 8.06 -4.85 1.72
N LYS A 190 7.91 -3.84 2.58
CA LYS A 190 6.64 -3.48 3.25
C LYS A 190 5.56 -3.06 2.25
N THR A 191 5.92 -2.23 1.27
CA THR A 191 4.95 -1.60 0.37
C THR A 191 5.03 -2.09 -1.06
N ALA A 192 6.25 -2.18 -1.63
CA ALA A 192 6.38 -2.43 -3.06
C ALA A 192 6.21 -3.91 -3.43
N ALA A 193 6.53 -4.87 -2.56
CA ALA A 193 6.38 -6.29 -2.85
C ALA A 193 4.95 -6.66 -3.26
N LEU A 194 3.95 -6.17 -2.55
CA LEU A 194 2.55 -6.45 -2.89
C LEU A 194 2.08 -5.73 -4.17
N LEU A 195 2.60 -4.56 -4.50
CA LEU A 195 2.33 -3.89 -5.79
C LEU A 195 3.02 -4.61 -6.95
N ALA A 196 4.24 -5.10 -6.74
CA ALA A 196 4.98 -5.89 -7.71
C ALA A 196 4.24 -7.19 -8.07
N VAL A 197 3.83 -7.95 -7.06
CA VAL A 197 3.06 -9.17 -7.29
C VAL A 197 1.69 -8.89 -7.87
N SER A 198 1.04 -7.78 -7.52
CA SER A 198 -0.24 -7.38 -8.11
C SER A 198 -0.14 -7.25 -9.63
N ALA A 199 0.86 -6.52 -10.11
CA ALA A 199 1.07 -6.32 -11.54
C ALA A 199 1.47 -7.63 -12.26
N SER A 200 2.46 -8.36 -11.71
CA SER A 200 2.93 -9.59 -12.34
C SER A 200 1.90 -10.72 -12.33
N LEU A 201 1.13 -10.86 -11.25
CA LEU A 201 0.09 -11.88 -11.12
C LEU A 201 -1.05 -11.64 -12.12
N GLY A 202 -1.48 -10.38 -12.28
CA GLY A 202 -2.46 -10.00 -13.28
C GLY A 202 -2.01 -10.35 -14.69
N ALA A 203 -0.76 -10.02 -15.03
CA ALA A 203 -0.17 -10.36 -16.31
C ALA A 203 -0.05 -11.89 -16.51
N TYR A 204 0.46 -12.60 -15.53
CA TYR A 204 0.64 -14.05 -15.58
C TYR A 204 -0.68 -14.79 -15.82
N LEU A 205 -1.70 -14.49 -15.04
CA LEU A 205 -3.03 -15.09 -15.19
C LEU A 205 -3.74 -14.61 -16.46
N GLY A 206 -3.44 -13.41 -16.96
CA GLY A 206 -3.89 -12.86 -18.22
C GLY A 206 -3.19 -13.46 -19.46
N ARG A 207 -2.32 -14.46 -19.28
CA ARG A 207 -1.49 -15.11 -20.32
C ARG A 207 -0.34 -14.27 -20.85
N GLY A 208 0.19 -13.35 -20.06
CA GLY A 208 1.50 -12.76 -20.29
C GLY A 208 2.62 -13.79 -20.13
N TYR A 209 3.71 -13.62 -20.83
CA TYR A 209 4.82 -14.56 -20.81
C TYR A 209 6.15 -13.87 -20.47
N GLY A 210 7.04 -14.62 -19.78
CA GLY A 210 8.46 -14.31 -19.61
C GLY A 210 8.71 -12.85 -19.27
N HIS A 211 9.44 -12.15 -20.13
CA HIS A 211 9.87 -10.76 -19.90
C HIS A 211 8.73 -9.76 -19.65
N VAL A 212 7.51 -9.99 -20.17
CA VAL A 212 6.37 -9.10 -19.93
C VAL A 212 5.93 -9.17 -18.48
N VAL A 213 5.84 -10.38 -17.92
CA VAL A 213 5.50 -10.61 -16.51
C VAL A 213 6.59 -10.02 -15.61
N ASP A 214 7.87 -10.25 -15.95
CA ASP A 214 9.02 -9.73 -15.20
C ASP A 214 9.08 -8.20 -15.24
N SER A 215 8.86 -7.58 -16.41
CA SER A 215 8.82 -6.13 -16.54
C SER A 215 7.66 -5.50 -15.78
N LEU A 216 6.47 -6.13 -15.77
CA LEU A 216 5.34 -5.67 -14.96
C LEU A 216 5.58 -5.86 -13.46
N HIS A 217 6.31 -6.91 -13.06
CA HIS A 217 6.76 -7.05 -11.68
C HIS A 217 7.66 -5.88 -11.26
N LEU A 218 8.66 -5.58 -12.06
CA LEU A 218 9.57 -4.45 -11.81
C LEU A 218 8.83 -3.11 -11.86
N PHE A 219 7.89 -2.93 -12.80
CA PHE A 219 7.01 -1.75 -12.82
C PHE A 219 6.29 -1.56 -11.49
N GLY A 220 5.64 -2.62 -10.98
CA GLY A 220 4.94 -2.57 -9.70
C GLY A 220 5.86 -2.30 -8.52
N LYS A 221 7.08 -2.87 -8.54
CA LYS A 221 8.10 -2.65 -7.50
C LYS A 221 8.58 -1.20 -7.45
N GLU A 222 9.02 -0.66 -8.58
CA GLU A 222 9.51 0.72 -8.66
C GLU A 222 8.39 1.73 -8.31
N LEU A 223 7.17 1.47 -8.81
CA LEU A 223 5.98 2.26 -8.48
C LEU A 223 5.66 2.22 -6.98
N GLY A 224 5.81 1.06 -6.34
CA GLY A 224 5.55 0.90 -4.92
C GLY A 224 6.51 1.68 -4.05
N ILE A 225 7.79 1.74 -4.41
CA ILE A 225 8.79 2.55 -3.72
C ILE A 225 8.48 4.05 -3.90
N ALA A 226 8.19 4.49 -5.14
CA ALA A 226 7.79 5.87 -5.41
C ALA A 226 6.55 6.27 -4.58
N TYR A 227 5.57 5.37 -4.49
CA TYR A 227 4.36 5.57 -3.73
C TYR A 227 4.63 5.72 -2.23
N GLN A 228 5.50 4.87 -1.64
CA GLN A 228 5.87 4.97 -0.23
C GLN A 228 6.57 6.30 0.07
N ILE A 229 7.51 6.72 -0.77
CA ILE A 229 8.21 8.00 -0.61
C ILE A 229 7.21 9.18 -0.66
N ARG A 230 6.21 9.13 -1.56
CA ARG A 230 5.14 10.14 -1.62
C ARG A 230 4.25 10.13 -0.39
N ASP A 231 3.93 8.96 0.15
CA ASP A 231 3.15 8.83 1.40
C ASP A 231 3.90 9.46 2.58
N ASP A 232 5.21 9.22 2.69
CA ASP A 232 6.09 9.82 3.69
C ASP A 232 6.16 11.36 3.58
N LEU A 233 6.28 11.88 2.36
CA LEU A 233 6.23 13.33 2.12
C LEU A 233 4.90 13.92 2.57
N MET A 234 3.79 13.23 2.30
CA MET A 234 2.45 13.64 2.73
C MET A 234 2.27 13.52 4.25
N GLY A 235 2.91 12.57 4.90
CA GLY A 235 2.90 12.39 6.36
C GLY A 235 3.59 13.53 7.12
N ILE A 236 4.48 14.30 6.45
CA ILE A 236 5.21 15.43 7.05
C ILE A 236 4.66 16.79 6.57
N TRP A 237 4.45 16.95 5.25
CA TRP A 237 4.08 18.25 4.64
C TRP A 237 2.66 18.28 4.04
N GLY A 238 1.93 17.18 4.12
CA GLY A 238 0.58 17.10 3.58
C GLY A 238 -0.42 17.95 4.37
N ILE A 239 -1.50 18.34 3.71
CA ILE A 239 -2.63 19.02 4.35
C ILE A 239 -3.58 17.94 4.86
N GLU A 240 -3.97 17.99 6.13
CA GLU A 240 -4.84 17.02 6.78
C GLU A 240 -6.12 16.71 5.99
N GLN A 241 -6.72 17.73 5.38
CA GLN A 241 -7.91 17.60 4.52
C GLN A 241 -7.67 16.75 3.25
N ASN A 242 -6.41 16.62 2.80
CA ASN A 242 -6.04 15.89 1.59
C ASN A 242 -5.58 14.46 1.91
N THR A 243 -4.89 14.27 3.04
CA THR A 243 -4.32 12.98 3.43
C THR A 243 -5.36 12.03 4.03
N GLY A 244 -6.41 12.58 4.64
CA GLY A 244 -7.39 11.78 5.40
C GLY A 244 -6.81 11.17 6.68
N LYS A 245 -5.58 11.59 7.06
CA LYS A 245 -4.93 11.29 8.33
C LYS A 245 -4.44 12.60 8.94
N PRO A 246 -4.43 12.76 10.27
CA PRO A 246 -3.64 13.81 10.89
C PRO A 246 -2.21 13.76 10.36
N VAL A 247 -1.57 14.89 10.13
CA VAL A 247 -0.12 14.96 9.82
C VAL A 247 0.61 14.44 11.05
N GLY A 248 1.01 13.15 11.03
CA GLY A 248 1.31 12.42 12.25
C GLY A 248 2.59 11.60 12.27
N ASP A 249 3.37 11.56 11.18
CA ASP A 249 4.57 10.73 11.13
C ASP A 249 5.67 11.25 12.08
N ILE A 250 5.80 12.57 12.21
CA ILE A 250 6.75 13.18 13.16
C ILE A 250 6.37 12.90 14.62
N PRO A 251 5.12 13.16 15.08
CA PRO A 251 4.71 12.79 16.44
C PRO A 251 4.90 11.31 16.78
N GLN A 252 4.68 10.43 15.85
CA GLN A 252 4.85 8.98 15.99
C GLN A 252 6.32 8.54 15.84
N ARG A 253 7.25 9.46 15.60
CA ARG A 253 8.69 9.20 15.40
C ARG A 253 8.99 8.22 14.27
N LYS A 254 8.10 8.13 13.27
CA LYS A 254 8.31 7.25 12.12
C LYS A 254 9.61 7.59 11.40
N LYS A 255 10.35 6.57 11.00
CA LYS A 255 11.59 6.71 10.24
C LYS A 255 11.27 6.83 8.73
N THR A 256 10.51 7.89 8.40
CA THR A 256 10.21 8.23 7.01
C THR A 256 11.49 8.61 6.25
N LEU A 257 11.47 8.53 4.91
CA LEU A 257 12.65 8.87 4.11
C LEU A 257 13.25 10.25 4.43
N PRO A 258 12.43 11.34 4.53
CA PRO A 258 13.00 12.64 4.90
C PRO A 258 13.68 12.65 6.26
N VAL A 259 13.13 11.92 7.24
CA VAL A 259 13.71 11.82 8.57
C VAL A 259 15.02 11.03 8.56
N VAL A 260 15.06 9.90 7.88
CA VAL A 260 16.28 9.09 7.72
C VAL A 260 17.36 9.90 7.02
N TYR A 261 17.04 10.60 5.92
CA TYR A 261 17.97 11.50 5.25
C TYR A 261 18.46 12.61 6.18
N GLY A 262 17.54 13.18 6.98
CA GLY A 262 17.86 14.20 7.96
C GLY A 262 18.84 13.73 9.02
N LEU A 263 18.59 12.59 9.65
CA LEU A 263 19.47 11.97 10.65
C LEU A 263 20.86 11.64 10.08
N GLN A 264 20.93 11.20 8.82
CA GLN A 264 22.17 10.83 8.16
C GLN A 264 23.01 12.06 7.72
N ASN A 265 22.37 13.13 7.27
CA ASN A 265 23.05 14.26 6.62
C ASN A 265 23.14 15.53 7.46
N SER A 266 22.36 15.66 8.55
CA SER A 266 22.48 16.79 9.47
C SER A 266 23.82 16.79 10.21
N ARG A 267 24.27 17.97 10.65
CA ARG A 267 25.55 18.16 11.36
C ARG A 267 25.39 19.13 12.52
N GLY A 268 26.38 19.13 13.42
CA GLY A 268 26.44 20.11 14.49
C GLY A 268 25.23 20.06 15.44
N GLU A 269 24.65 21.21 15.73
CA GLU A 269 23.52 21.33 16.66
C GLU A 269 22.21 20.78 16.08
N GLU A 270 21.98 20.88 14.76
CA GLU A 270 20.80 20.31 14.09
C GLU A 270 20.74 18.79 14.26
N LYS A 271 21.87 18.11 14.07
CA LYS A 271 21.96 16.66 14.29
C LYS A 271 21.62 16.28 15.72
N LYS A 272 22.27 16.95 16.69
CA LYS A 272 22.01 16.69 18.12
C LYS A 272 20.54 16.93 18.48
N ARG A 273 19.91 17.91 17.85
CA ARG A 273 18.53 18.24 18.11
C ARG A 273 17.57 17.19 17.54
N LEU A 274 17.77 16.77 16.29
CA LEU A 274 17.00 15.67 15.69
C LEU A 274 17.17 14.37 16.50
N GLU A 275 18.39 13.98 16.82
CA GLU A 275 18.65 12.77 17.61
C GLU A 275 17.94 12.84 18.96
N ARG A 276 18.01 13.98 19.67
CA ARG A 276 17.34 14.15 20.96
C ARG A 276 15.83 14.00 20.86
N LEU A 277 15.20 14.54 19.82
CA LEU A 277 13.76 14.46 19.62
C LEU A 277 13.32 13.03 19.26
N TYR A 278 14.11 12.35 18.46
CA TYR A 278 13.78 10.99 17.99
C TYR A 278 14.13 9.86 18.99
N VAL A 279 14.73 10.16 20.15
CA VAL A 279 14.87 9.21 21.26
C VAL A 279 13.83 9.39 22.37
N GLN A 280 12.98 10.43 22.32
CA GLN A 280 11.87 10.64 23.26
C GLN A 280 10.77 9.62 22.97
N GLU A 281 9.86 9.38 23.91
CA GLU A 281 8.69 8.49 23.69
C GLU A 281 7.74 9.06 22.66
N SER A 282 7.62 10.39 22.59
CA SER A 282 6.81 11.09 21.57
C SER A 282 7.37 12.48 21.30
N ILE A 283 7.13 13.03 20.11
CA ILE A 283 7.47 14.40 19.74
C ILE A 283 6.25 15.29 19.99
N GLU A 284 6.39 16.31 20.84
CA GLU A 284 5.30 17.21 21.16
C GLU A 284 4.97 18.15 20.00
N ALA A 285 3.73 18.63 19.93
CA ALA A 285 3.26 19.52 18.88
C ALA A 285 4.14 20.77 18.67
N ARG A 286 4.74 21.32 19.75
CA ARG A 286 5.64 22.47 19.68
C ARG A 286 6.97 22.16 18.96
N ASP A 287 7.42 20.89 18.99
CA ASP A 287 8.69 20.46 18.41
C ASP A 287 8.54 20.01 16.95
N ILE A 288 7.31 19.77 16.46
CA ILE A 288 7.04 19.36 15.08
C ILE A 288 7.55 20.41 14.09
N ALA A 289 7.25 21.70 14.32
CA ALA A 289 7.70 22.78 13.45
C ALA A 289 9.24 22.88 13.40
N GLU A 290 9.92 22.59 14.51
CA GLU A 290 11.38 22.57 14.58
C GLU A 290 11.95 21.41 13.75
N VAL A 291 11.41 20.19 13.89
CA VAL A 291 11.82 19.04 13.08
C VAL A 291 11.62 19.35 11.61
N THR A 292 10.43 19.81 11.22
CA THR A 292 10.10 20.14 9.82
C THR A 292 11.05 21.20 9.26
N GLY A 293 11.35 22.27 10.05
CA GLY A 293 12.29 23.32 9.66
C GLY A 293 13.72 22.81 9.46
N ILE A 294 14.20 21.91 10.29
CA ILE A 294 15.51 21.26 10.12
C ILE A 294 15.51 20.42 8.84
N LEU A 295 14.48 19.61 8.61
CA LEU A 295 14.38 18.76 7.41
C LEU A 295 14.35 19.60 6.10
N GLU A 296 13.64 20.73 6.10
CA GLU A 296 13.63 21.66 4.96
C GLU A 296 15.00 22.31 4.74
N GLN A 297 15.64 22.78 5.80
CA GLN A 297 16.94 23.45 5.71
C GLN A 297 18.05 22.57 5.15
N ILE A 298 18.03 21.26 5.45
CA ILE A 298 19.01 20.30 4.92
C ILE A 298 18.60 19.72 3.57
N GLY A 299 17.48 20.16 2.96
CA GLY A 299 17.00 19.71 1.66
C GLY A 299 16.41 18.29 1.65
N ALA A 300 15.95 17.79 2.80
CA ALA A 300 15.37 16.43 2.89
C ALA A 300 14.11 16.28 2.05
N ARG A 301 13.30 17.35 1.95
CA ARG A 301 12.11 17.38 1.10
C ARG A 301 12.46 17.23 -0.37
N ASP A 302 13.35 18.09 -0.88
CA ASP A 302 13.79 18.10 -2.29
C ASP A 302 14.44 16.76 -2.68
N PHE A 303 15.23 16.18 -1.76
CA PHE A 303 15.82 14.86 -1.94
C PHE A 303 14.75 13.79 -2.12
N ALA A 304 13.75 13.74 -1.23
CA ALA A 304 12.69 12.74 -1.28
C ALA A 304 11.79 12.93 -2.53
N GLU A 305 11.45 14.18 -2.90
CA GLU A 305 10.70 14.48 -4.12
C GLU A 305 11.47 14.00 -5.37
N THR A 306 12.76 14.31 -5.44
CA THR A 306 13.62 13.88 -6.56
C THR A 306 13.73 12.36 -6.64
N LEU A 307 13.87 11.69 -5.51
CA LEU A 307 13.98 10.23 -5.47
C LEU A 307 12.66 9.56 -5.87
N ALA A 308 11.52 10.07 -5.42
CA ALA A 308 10.20 9.58 -5.83
C ALA A 308 10.01 9.67 -7.35
N GLU A 309 10.41 10.80 -7.96
CA GLU A 309 10.35 10.98 -9.41
C GLU A 309 11.28 10.02 -10.15
N GLN A 310 12.49 9.77 -9.63
CA GLN A 310 13.42 8.79 -10.24
C GLN A 310 12.82 7.38 -10.24
N TYR A 311 12.20 6.95 -9.13
CA TYR A 311 11.54 5.65 -9.06
C TYR A 311 10.33 5.57 -9.98
N TYR A 312 9.55 6.64 -10.09
CA TYR A 312 8.46 6.73 -11.07
C TYR A 312 8.96 6.60 -12.52
N CYS A 313 10.02 7.32 -12.88
CA CYS A 313 10.62 7.21 -14.21
C CYS A 313 11.12 5.79 -14.50
N ARG A 314 11.72 5.12 -13.50
CA ARG A 314 12.11 3.71 -13.62
C ARG A 314 10.90 2.81 -13.82
N ALA A 315 9.81 3.02 -13.06
CA ALA A 315 8.57 2.27 -13.25
C ALA A 315 8.03 2.43 -14.68
N VAL A 316 7.94 3.65 -15.20
CA VAL A 316 7.49 3.89 -16.57
C VAL A 316 8.41 3.21 -17.59
N ALA A 317 9.73 3.25 -17.39
CA ALA A 317 10.69 2.58 -18.27
C ALA A 317 10.49 1.04 -18.27
N GLN A 318 10.19 0.42 -17.11
CA GLN A 318 9.88 -1.00 -17.03
C GLN A 318 8.57 -1.34 -17.76
N LEU A 319 7.55 -0.48 -17.65
CA LEU A 319 6.30 -0.65 -18.39
C LEU A 319 6.53 -0.55 -19.91
N GLU A 320 7.37 0.38 -20.38
CA GLU A 320 7.72 0.51 -21.78
C GLU A 320 8.55 -0.69 -22.28
N ALA A 321 9.42 -1.24 -21.44
CA ALA A 321 10.21 -2.44 -21.74
C ALA A 321 9.37 -3.70 -21.97
N THR A 322 8.10 -3.71 -21.58
CA THR A 322 7.14 -4.80 -21.91
C THR A 322 6.95 -4.98 -23.41
N GLY A 323 7.17 -3.92 -24.21
CA GLY A 323 6.88 -3.93 -25.65
C GLY A 323 5.37 -3.96 -26.00
N LEU A 324 4.48 -3.83 -25.02
CA LEU A 324 3.05 -3.76 -25.25
C LEU A 324 2.68 -2.47 -26.02
N GLU A 325 1.61 -2.52 -26.79
CA GLU A 325 1.08 -1.34 -27.48
C GLU A 325 0.79 -0.18 -26.51
N ALA A 326 1.08 1.05 -26.92
CA ALA A 326 0.89 2.25 -26.09
C ALA A 326 -0.54 2.37 -25.52
N ALA A 327 -1.56 2.02 -26.30
CA ALA A 327 -2.94 2.04 -25.86
C ALA A 327 -3.20 1.07 -24.68
N ARG A 328 -2.51 -0.07 -24.64
CA ARG A 328 -2.60 -1.06 -23.54
C ARG A 328 -1.81 -0.65 -22.31
N GLN A 329 -0.77 0.13 -22.49
CA GLN A 329 0.02 0.69 -21.38
C GLN A 329 -0.67 1.91 -20.72
N ALA A 330 -1.53 2.62 -21.46
CA ALA A 330 -2.10 3.89 -21.01
C ALA A 330 -2.80 3.81 -19.63
N PRO A 331 -3.69 2.84 -19.33
CA PRO A 331 -4.31 2.75 -18.01
C PRO A 331 -3.31 2.52 -16.87
N LEU A 332 -2.23 1.75 -17.14
CA LEU A 332 -1.16 1.53 -16.17
C LEU A 332 -0.32 2.80 -15.94
N LYS A 333 -0.10 3.62 -16.96
CA LYS A 333 0.54 4.95 -16.83
C LYS A 333 -0.35 5.93 -16.07
N GLU A 334 -1.67 5.88 -16.29
CA GLU A 334 -2.63 6.72 -15.56
C GLU A 334 -2.64 6.42 -14.06
N ILE A 335 -2.70 5.14 -13.66
CA ILE A 335 -2.64 4.77 -12.24
C ILE A 335 -1.30 5.15 -11.62
N ALA A 336 -0.18 4.95 -12.32
CA ALA A 336 1.13 5.36 -11.83
C ALA A 336 1.23 6.87 -11.63
N CYS A 337 0.75 7.66 -12.59
CA CYS A 337 0.68 9.11 -12.49
C CYS A 337 -0.23 9.56 -11.33
N PHE A 338 -1.38 8.91 -11.15
CA PHE A 338 -2.30 9.21 -10.05
C PHE A 338 -1.68 8.93 -8.68
N LEU A 339 -0.90 7.85 -8.53
CA LEU A 339 -0.23 7.52 -7.27
C LEU A 339 0.89 8.52 -6.92
N LEU A 340 1.61 9.03 -7.92
CA LEU A 340 2.68 9.99 -7.71
C LEU A 340 2.16 11.43 -7.51
N LYS A 341 1.14 11.86 -8.26
CA LYS A 341 0.59 13.22 -8.25
C LYS A 341 -0.43 13.48 -7.14
N ARG A 342 -0.34 12.76 -6.04
CA ARG A 342 -1.10 13.13 -4.83
C ARG A 342 -0.59 14.48 -4.36
N ASP A 343 -1.44 15.51 -4.49
CA ASP A 343 -1.11 16.87 -4.07
C ASP A 343 -1.07 16.98 -2.54
N PHE A 344 -0.11 17.78 -2.08
CA PHE A 344 0.04 18.22 -0.70
C PHE A 344 -1.15 19.07 -0.24
#